data_6b7bd401a089d79bd102d3160c82b4b3
#
_entry.id   6b7bd401a089d79bd102d3160c82b4b3
#
_cell.length_a   1.000
_cell.length_b   1.000
_cell.length_c   1.000
_cell.angle_alpha   90.00
_cell.angle_beta   90.00
_cell.angle_gamma   90.00
#
_symmetry.space_group_name_H-M   'P 1'
#
loop_
_entity.id
_entity.type
_entity.pdbx_description
1 polymer ?
#
loop_
_entity_poly.entity_id
_entity_poly.type
_entity_poly.pdbx_seq_one_letter_code
_entity_poly.pdbx_strand_id
1 'polypeptide(L)'
;IKGDRISILKLRKNLVSDPQTLQSNIALPQEKTNSDWLYPGGSLNNALENLSGPTSLNRKWNMKIGTGSTKMTYLISMPIIADNKIFSLSSDAKIQAFDINKRKRIWNNNLAIKKENKREGFGGGLSFSDGVIYASTGFGYLYAFLADSGEMLWELNMRIPSRSSPIVFQDLVFVMTHDNQLFAVDKDSGE
;
A
#
# COMPACT_ATOMS: atom_id res chain seq x y z
N ILE A 1 55.39 -6.73 13.54
CA ILE A 1 54.88 -5.36 13.38
C ILE A 1 54.25 -4.98 14.72
N LYS A 2 54.96 -4.19 15.53
CA LYS A 2 54.40 -3.57 16.74
C LYS A 2 53.78 -2.25 16.34
N GLY A 3 52.48 -2.10 16.55
CA GLY A 3 51.72 -0.88 16.35
C GLY A 3 50.32 -1.03 16.94
N ASP A 4 49.74 0.05 17.43
CA ASP A 4 48.36 0.07 17.93
C ASP A 4 47.40 -0.19 16.78
N ARG A 5 46.62 -1.23 16.93
CA ARG A 5 45.60 -1.59 15.94
C ARG A 5 44.31 -0.88 16.27
N ILE A 6 43.89 0.03 15.39
CA ILE A 6 42.55 0.65 15.46
C ILE A 6 41.60 -0.25 14.70
N SER A 7 40.58 -0.78 15.38
CA SER A 7 39.51 -1.54 14.73
C SER A 7 38.72 -0.63 13.79
N ILE A 8 38.80 -0.90 12.48
CA ILE A 8 38.04 -0.18 11.45
C ILE A 8 36.57 -0.56 11.50
N LEU A 9 36.26 -1.78 11.95
CA LEU A 9 34.89 -2.24 12.17
C LEU A 9 34.54 -2.07 13.65
N LYS A 10 34.12 -0.87 14.03
CA LYS A 10 33.36 -0.71 15.28
C LYS A 10 31.99 -1.32 15.07
N LEU A 11 31.93 -2.63 15.28
CA LEU A 11 30.68 -3.36 15.37
C LEU A 11 29.84 -2.77 16.53
N ARG A 12 28.80 -2.05 16.16
CA ARG A 12 27.66 -1.62 16.98
C ARG A 12 28.04 -0.94 18.30
N LYS A 13 27.97 0.37 18.33
CA LYS A 13 27.71 1.05 19.61
C LYS A 13 26.38 0.43 20.14
N ASN A 14 26.47 -0.20 21.30
CA ASN A 14 25.25 -0.54 22.03
C ASN A 14 24.44 0.74 22.19
N LEU A 15 23.17 0.70 21.81
CA LEU A 15 22.24 1.79 22.07
C LEU A 15 22.18 1.92 23.60
N VAL A 16 22.74 2.99 24.12
CA VAL A 16 22.64 3.37 25.53
C VAL A 16 21.57 4.45 25.59
N SER A 17 20.61 4.30 26.50
CA SER A 17 19.60 5.33 26.73
C SER A 17 20.29 6.63 27.14
N ASP A 18 19.86 7.75 26.54
CA ASP A 18 20.31 9.07 26.93
C ASP A 18 19.89 9.36 28.38
N PRO A 19 20.85 9.63 29.29
CA PRO A 19 20.52 9.92 30.69
C PRO A 19 19.55 11.08 30.87
N GLN A 20 19.52 12.05 29.92
CA GLN A 20 18.62 13.20 29.99
C GLN A 20 17.17 12.82 29.65
N THR A 21 16.96 11.77 28.88
CA THR A 21 15.61 11.30 28.52
C THR A 21 15.04 10.27 29.49
N LEU A 22 15.86 9.70 30.39
CA LEU A 22 15.40 8.73 31.40
C LEU A 22 14.34 9.29 32.37
N GLN A 23 14.28 10.60 32.55
CA GLN A 23 13.32 11.29 33.42
C GLN A 23 12.14 11.89 32.65
N SER A 24 12.10 11.74 31.34
CA SER A 24 11.01 12.26 30.51
C SER A 24 9.75 11.44 30.71
N ASN A 25 8.66 12.07 31.12
CA ASN A 25 7.35 11.42 31.12
C ASN A 25 6.91 11.19 29.67
N ILE A 26 6.82 9.93 29.28
CA ILE A 26 6.26 9.55 27.98
C ILE A 26 4.75 9.49 28.16
N ALA A 27 4.04 10.49 27.64
CA ALA A 27 2.60 10.47 27.55
C ALA A 27 2.21 9.83 26.20
N LEU A 28 1.59 8.65 26.22
CA LEU A 28 1.00 8.06 25.03
C LEU A 28 -0.34 8.74 24.76
N PRO A 29 -0.65 9.03 23.49
CA PRO A 29 -1.99 9.47 23.11
C PRO A 29 -3.05 8.45 23.52
N GLN A 30 -4.29 8.88 23.66
CA GLN A 30 -5.40 7.97 23.94
C GLN A 30 -5.52 6.93 22.82
N GLU A 31 -5.81 5.68 23.21
CA GLU A 31 -6.00 4.60 22.24
C GLU A 31 -7.18 4.88 21.30
N LYS A 32 -6.96 4.61 20.00
CA LYS A 32 -7.98 4.74 18.96
C LYS A 32 -8.26 3.40 18.30
N THR A 33 -9.53 3.09 18.11
CA THR A 33 -9.94 1.95 17.25
C THR A 33 -9.78 2.35 15.79
N ASN A 34 -9.12 1.51 15.00
CA ASN A 34 -8.97 1.70 13.57
C ASN A 34 -9.79 0.65 12.81
N SER A 35 -10.78 1.10 12.04
CA SER A 35 -11.63 0.26 11.18
C SER A 35 -11.10 0.16 9.75
N ASP A 36 -10.30 1.13 9.34
CA ASP A 36 -9.89 1.31 7.96
C ASP A 36 -8.36 1.35 7.82
N TRP A 37 -7.86 0.90 6.68
CA TRP A 37 -6.45 0.90 6.31
C TRP A 37 -6.33 1.36 4.86
N LEU A 38 -6.38 2.69 4.67
CA LEU A 38 -6.62 3.32 3.37
C LEU A 38 -5.38 3.39 2.47
N TYR A 39 -4.20 3.25 3.06
CA TYR A 39 -2.89 3.31 2.40
C TYR A 39 -2.00 2.18 2.91
N PRO A 40 -0.92 1.80 2.21
CA PRO A 40 -0.01 0.76 2.66
C PRO A 40 0.55 0.96 4.07
N GLY A 41 0.79 2.22 4.46
CA GLY A 41 1.23 2.59 5.82
C GLY A 41 0.10 2.84 6.81
N GLY A 42 -1.15 2.55 6.44
CA GLY A 42 -2.35 2.76 7.27
C GLY A 42 -2.91 4.17 7.20
N SER A 43 -2.06 5.17 7.12
CA SER A 43 -2.42 6.59 7.04
C SER A 43 -1.55 7.32 6.00
N LEU A 44 -2.02 8.49 5.56
CA LEU A 44 -1.35 9.31 4.55
C LEU A 44 0.08 9.72 4.96
N ASN A 45 0.29 10.00 6.23
CA ASN A 45 1.58 10.44 6.78
C ASN A 45 2.45 9.28 7.26
N ASN A 46 2.03 8.02 7.06
CA ASN A 46 2.66 6.80 7.58
C ASN A 46 2.94 6.81 9.10
N ALA A 47 2.25 7.69 9.84
CA ALA A 47 2.33 7.79 11.28
C ALA A 47 1.07 7.19 11.89
N LEU A 48 1.18 5.97 12.38
CA LEU A 48 0.11 5.34 13.13
C LEU A 48 0.07 5.94 14.52
N GLU A 49 -1.11 6.33 14.95
CA GLU A 49 -1.36 6.75 16.32
C GLU A 49 -1.33 5.53 17.27
N ASN A 50 -1.61 5.74 18.55
CA ASN A 50 -1.75 4.63 19.51
C ASN A 50 -3.04 3.84 19.18
N LEU A 51 -2.86 2.75 18.44
CA LEU A 51 -3.99 1.92 17.99
C LEU A 51 -4.39 0.93 19.08
N SER A 52 -5.68 0.89 19.39
CA SER A 52 -6.26 -0.15 20.24
C SER A 52 -6.24 -1.50 19.52
N GLY A 53 -5.79 -2.52 20.21
CA GLY A 53 -5.70 -3.86 19.66
C GLY A 53 -5.85 -4.95 20.71
N PRO A 54 -6.13 -6.19 20.30
CA PRO A 54 -6.24 -7.30 21.23
C PRO A 54 -4.87 -7.67 21.81
N THR A 55 -4.83 -8.09 23.05
CA THR A 55 -3.62 -8.56 23.74
C THR A 55 -3.08 -9.87 23.15
N SER A 56 -3.90 -10.63 22.43
CA SER A 56 -3.51 -11.85 21.73
C SER A 56 -4.13 -11.91 20.33
N LEU A 57 -3.35 -12.32 19.34
CA LEU A 57 -3.80 -12.46 17.97
C LEU A 57 -4.19 -13.92 17.70
N ASN A 58 -5.47 -14.14 17.39
CA ASN A 58 -5.99 -15.43 16.96
C ASN A 58 -6.56 -15.33 15.55
N ARG A 59 -6.15 -16.26 14.68
CA ARG A 59 -6.68 -16.31 13.31
C ARG A 59 -8.17 -16.65 13.34
N LYS A 60 -9.02 -15.70 12.93
CA LYS A 60 -10.48 -15.90 12.84
C LYS A 60 -10.86 -16.66 11.56
N TRP A 61 -10.25 -16.32 10.43
CA TRP A 61 -10.51 -16.91 9.11
C TRP A 61 -9.36 -16.61 8.14
N ASN A 62 -9.41 -17.22 6.99
CA ASN A 62 -8.55 -16.87 5.84
C ASN A 62 -9.35 -16.87 4.55
N MET A 63 -8.88 -16.13 3.55
CA MET A 63 -9.50 -16.04 2.24
C MET A 63 -8.41 -15.82 1.17
N LYS A 64 -8.60 -16.42 0.00
CA LYS A 64 -7.71 -16.17 -1.13
C LYS A 64 -8.14 -14.90 -1.84
N ILE A 65 -7.27 -13.88 -1.82
CA ILE A 65 -7.55 -12.54 -2.36
C ILE A 65 -6.77 -12.23 -3.65
N GLY A 66 -6.37 -13.25 -4.41
CA GLY A 66 -5.69 -13.08 -5.69
C GLY A 66 -4.47 -13.97 -5.84
N THR A 67 -3.69 -13.69 -6.87
CA THR A 67 -2.43 -14.38 -7.16
C THR A 67 -1.29 -13.71 -6.40
N GLY A 68 -0.58 -14.48 -5.59
CA GLY A 68 0.60 -14.02 -4.86
C GLY A 68 1.86 -13.98 -5.73
N SER A 69 3.02 -13.90 -5.08
CA SER A 69 4.32 -13.97 -5.75
C SER A 69 4.52 -15.33 -6.42
N THR A 70 5.16 -15.31 -7.59
CA THR A 70 5.58 -16.48 -8.35
C THR A 70 7.10 -16.43 -8.55
N LYS A 71 7.66 -17.38 -9.33
CA LYS A 71 9.08 -17.32 -9.71
C LYS A 71 9.42 -16.11 -10.59
N MET A 72 8.43 -15.54 -11.27
CA MET A 72 8.61 -14.48 -12.28
C MET A 72 7.97 -13.14 -11.88
N THR A 73 7.06 -13.14 -10.91
CA THR A 73 6.32 -11.95 -10.47
C THR A 73 6.36 -11.82 -8.96
N TYR A 74 6.43 -10.60 -8.49
CA TYR A 74 6.41 -10.30 -7.06
C TYR A 74 5.11 -9.56 -6.69
N LEU A 75 4.48 -9.99 -5.61
CA LEU A 75 3.37 -9.25 -5.02
C LEU A 75 3.96 -8.09 -4.18
N ILE A 76 3.85 -6.88 -4.68
CA ILE A 76 4.35 -5.67 -4.03
C ILE A 76 3.21 -4.91 -3.36
N SER A 77 2.04 -4.91 -3.99
CA SER A 77 0.86 -4.21 -3.48
C SER A 77 0.40 -4.79 -2.16
N MET A 78 0.23 -3.93 -1.17
CA MET A 78 -0.44 -4.28 0.07
C MET A 78 -1.95 -4.14 -0.10
N PRO A 79 -2.76 -5.03 0.52
CA PRO A 79 -4.21 -4.84 0.56
C PRO A 79 -4.56 -3.61 1.40
N ILE A 80 -5.65 -2.95 1.05
CA ILE A 80 -6.23 -1.86 1.82
C ILE A 80 -7.63 -2.25 2.32
N ILE A 81 -8.06 -1.61 3.39
CA ILE A 81 -9.36 -1.85 4.02
C ILE A 81 -10.09 -0.52 4.11
N ALA A 82 -11.29 -0.46 3.56
CA ALA A 82 -12.19 0.68 3.67
C ALA A 82 -13.64 0.21 3.60
N ASP A 83 -14.54 0.85 4.33
CA ASP A 83 -15.98 0.60 4.29
C ASP A 83 -16.36 -0.88 4.42
N ASN A 84 -15.79 -1.61 5.37
CA ASN A 84 -15.97 -3.06 5.55
C ASN A 84 -15.58 -3.93 4.33
N LYS A 85 -14.75 -3.43 3.44
CA LYS A 85 -14.24 -4.13 2.26
C LYS A 85 -12.73 -4.25 2.30
N ILE A 86 -12.21 -5.34 1.76
CA ILE A 86 -10.80 -5.54 1.49
C ILE A 86 -10.60 -5.37 -0.02
N PHE A 87 -9.66 -4.50 -0.40
CA PHE A 87 -9.24 -4.35 -1.78
C PHE A 87 -7.84 -4.89 -1.95
N SER A 88 -7.63 -5.65 -3.01
CA SER A 88 -6.33 -6.25 -3.32
C SER A 88 -5.98 -6.09 -4.79
N LEU A 89 -4.72 -5.82 -5.07
CA LEU A 89 -4.12 -5.87 -6.40
C LEU A 89 -3.13 -7.03 -6.44
N SER A 90 -3.43 -8.04 -7.26
CA SER A 90 -2.62 -9.25 -7.36
C SER A 90 -1.42 -9.07 -8.31
N SER A 91 -0.44 -9.97 -8.22
CA SER A 91 0.77 -9.93 -9.05
C SER A 91 0.52 -10.12 -10.56
N ASP A 92 -0.68 -10.58 -10.95
CA ASP A 92 -1.15 -10.69 -12.33
C ASP A 92 -2.08 -9.53 -12.74
N ALA A 93 -1.97 -8.39 -12.03
CA ALA A 93 -2.70 -7.15 -12.27
C ALA A 93 -4.24 -7.31 -12.25
N LYS A 94 -4.76 -8.08 -11.32
CA LYS A 94 -6.20 -8.11 -11.03
C LYS A 94 -6.48 -7.33 -9.76
N ILE A 95 -7.37 -6.36 -9.87
CA ILE A 95 -7.94 -5.67 -8.72
C ILE A 95 -9.24 -6.35 -8.31
N GLN A 96 -9.45 -6.52 -7.01
CA GLN A 96 -10.60 -7.24 -6.46
C GLN A 96 -11.07 -6.57 -5.17
N ALA A 97 -12.38 -6.60 -4.94
CA ALA A 97 -13.00 -6.21 -3.70
C ALA A 97 -13.72 -7.38 -3.02
N PHE A 98 -13.62 -7.44 -1.71
CA PHE A 98 -14.21 -8.50 -0.87
C PHE A 98 -14.95 -7.88 0.32
N ASP A 99 -16.11 -8.40 0.62
CA ASP A 99 -16.87 -8.08 1.83
C ASP A 99 -16.27 -8.84 3.02
N ILE A 100 -15.87 -8.10 4.05
CA ILE A 100 -15.23 -8.67 5.25
C ILE A 100 -16.23 -9.56 6.02
N ASN A 101 -17.47 -9.13 6.15
CA ASN A 101 -18.49 -9.81 6.93
C ASN A 101 -19.00 -11.05 6.22
N LYS A 102 -19.36 -10.93 4.95
CA LYS A 102 -19.85 -12.04 4.11
C LYS A 102 -18.73 -12.98 3.66
N ARG A 103 -17.45 -12.52 3.70
CA ARG A 103 -16.27 -13.27 3.26
C ARG A 103 -16.40 -13.71 1.81
N LYS A 104 -16.93 -12.83 0.97
CA LYS A 104 -17.18 -13.09 -0.46
C LYS A 104 -16.63 -11.96 -1.31
N ARG A 105 -16.20 -12.31 -2.52
CA ARG A 105 -15.81 -11.32 -3.51
C ARG A 105 -17.05 -10.55 -3.97
N ILE A 106 -16.94 -9.22 -4.02
CA ILE A 106 -17.97 -8.31 -4.50
C ILE A 106 -17.79 -8.14 -6.02
N TRP A 107 -16.58 -7.71 -6.43
CA TRP A 107 -16.25 -7.50 -7.84
C TRP A 107 -14.75 -7.80 -8.11
N ASN A 108 -14.40 -7.88 -9.40
CA ASN A 108 -13.02 -7.96 -9.86
C ASN A 108 -12.86 -7.37 -11.26
N ASN A 109 -11.72 -6.72 -11.51
CA ASN A 109 -11.30 -6.20 -12.80
C ASN A 109 -9.92 -6.71 -13.17
N ASN A 110 -9.71 -6.99 -14.44
CA ASN A 110 -8.42 -7.42 -14.97
C ASN A 110 -7.75 -6.22 -15.67
N LEU A 111 -6.66 -5.73 -15.09
CA LEU A 111 -5.91 -4.57 -15.57
C LEU A 111 -4.72 -4.97 -16.45
N ALA A 112 -4.54 -6.26 -16.70
CA ALA A 112 -3.47 -6.75 -17.58
C ALA A 112 -3.76 -6.38 -19.04
N ILE A 113 -2.76 -5.82 -19.71
CA ILE A 113 -2.85 -5.46 -21.13
C ILE A 113 -2.78 -6.72 -21.97
N LYS A 114 -3.74 -6.89 -22.91
CA LYS A 114 -3.90 -8.12 -23.70
C LYS A 114 -2.67 -8.51 -24.53
N LYS A 115 -1.88 -7.54 -24.96
CA LYS A 115 -0.70 -7.74 -25.83
C LYS A 115 0.61 -7.88 -25.05
N GLU A 116 0.60 -7.58 -23.74
CA GLU A 116 1.80 -7.61 -22.91
C GLU A 116 1.87 -8.89 -22.07
N ASN A 117 3.09 -9.29 -21.78
CA ASN A 117 3.32 -10.43 -20.91
C ASN A 117 2.90 -10.08 -19.48
N LYS A 118 1.86 -10.74 -18.97
CA LYS A 118 1.36 -10.55 -17.62
C LYS A 118 2.41 -10.68 -16.51
N ARG A 119 3.53 -11.35 -16.83
CA ARG A 119 4.64 -11.57 -15.90
C ARG A 119 5.55 -10.36 -15.76
N GLU A 120 5.47 -9.39 -16.66
CA GLU A 120 6.31 -8.20 -16.68
C GLU A 120 5.62 -7.00 -16.03
N GLY A 121 4.30 -7.02 -15.95
CA GLY A 121 3.48 -5.94 -15.40
C GLY A 121 3.25 -5.98 -13.88
N PHE A 122 4.12 -6.67 -13.13
CA PHE A 122 4.00 -6.69 -11.67
C PHE A 122 4.38 -5.33 -11.08
N GLY A 123 3.71 -4.96 -10.00
CA GLY A 123 3.94 -3.70 -9.30
C GLY A 123 2.68 -2.88 -9.14
N GLY A 124 2.88 -1.64 -8.72
CA GLY A 124 1.79 -0.74 -8.40
C GLY A 124 1.28 -0.91 -6.98
N GLY A 125 0.15 -0.31 -6.70
CA GLY A 125 -0.50 -0.36 -5.41
C GLY A 125 -1.86 0.30 -5.43
N LEU A 126 -2.46 0.38 -4.25
CA LEU A 126 -3.80 0.87 -4.04
C LEU A 126 -3.83 2.01 -3.04
N SER A 127 -4.80 2.90 -3.19
CA SER A 127 -5.25 3.84 -2.18
C SER A 127 -6.77 4.04 -2.28
N PHE A 128 -7.36 4.53 -1.22
CA PHE A 128 -8.79 4.81 -1.14
C PHE A 128 -9.02 6.25 -0.69
N SER A 129 -9.95 6.94 -1.34
CA SER A 129 -10.48 8.22 -0.90
C SER A 129 -11.92 8.40 -1.39
N ASP A 130 -12.80 8.84 -0.52
CA ASP A 130 -14.16 9.27 -0.84
C ASP A 130 -14.98 8.29 -1.70
N GLY A 131 -14.90 6.97 -1.37
CA GLY A 131 -15.62 5.93 -2.09
C GLY A 131 -14.97 5.49 -3.41
N VAL A 132 -13.77 5.99 -3.72
CA VAL A 132 -13.01 5.68 -4.93
C VAL A 132 -11.73 4.94 -4.59
N ILE A 133 -11.45 3.88 -5.34
CA ILE A 133 -10.18 3.16 -5.32
C ILE A 133 -9.30 3.65 -6.45
N TYR A 134 -8.11 4.11 -6.12
CA TYR A 134 -7.07 4.45 -7.08
C TYR A 134 -6.05 3.32 -7.14
N ALA A 135 -5.73 2.88 -8.36
CA ALA A 135 -4.83 1.75 -8.58
C ALA A 135 -3.76 2.11 -9.62
N SER A 136 -2.50 2.09 -9.22
CA SER A 136 -1.37 2.13 -10.16
C SER A 136 -0.93 0.72 -10.54
N THR A 137 -0.36 0.54 -11.71
CA THR A 137 0.07 -0.78 -12.21
C THR A 137 1.49 -0.77 -12.74
N GLY A 138 2.13 -1.93 -12.76
CA GLY A 138 3.40 -2.15 -13.43
C GLY A 138 3.33 -2.08 -14.96
N PHE A 139 2.13 -1.95 -15.53
CA PHE A 139 1.92 -1.68 -16.96
C PHE A 139 1.90 -0.19 -17.30
N GLY A 140 2.13 0.69 -16.32
CA GLY A 140 2.18 2.13 -16.54
C GLY A 140 0.82 2.80 -16.64
N TYR A 141 -0.18 2.23 -16.00
CA TYR A 141 -1.52 2.82 -15.92
C TYR A 141 -1.88 3.21 -14.49
N LEU A 142 -2.63 4.27 -14.39
CA LEU A 142 -3.34 4.71 -13.20
C LEU A 142 -4.84 4.64 -13.48
N TYR A 143 -5.59 4.09 -12.55
CA TYR A 143 -7.04 3.88 -12.67
C TYR A 143 -7.78 4.43 -11.47
N ALA A 144 -9.02 4.86 -11.66
CA ALA A 144 -9.98 5.09 -10.60
C ALA A 144 -11.21 4.20 -10.78
N PHE A 145 -11.68 3.61 -9.68
CA PHE A 145 -12.85 2.74 -9.64
C PHE A 145 -13.77 3.11 -8.51
N LEU A 146 -15.08 3.04 -8.73
CA LEU A 146 -16.04 3.05 -7.63
C LEU A 146 -15.79 1.84 -6.72
N ALA A 147 -15.59 2.09 -5.43
CA ALA A 147 -15.27 1.06 -4.45
C ALA A 147 -16.38 0.00 -4.29
N ASP A 148 -17.63 0.41 -4.47
CA ASP A 148 -18.79 -0.46 -4.28
C ASP A 148 -19.04 -1.42 -5.46
N SER A 149 -18.94 -0.91 -6.68
CA SER A 149 -19.30 -1.66 -7.90
C SER A 149 -18.08 -2.17 -8.67
N GLY A 150 -16.91 -1.53 -8.51
CA GLY A 150 -15.74 -1.75 -9.37
C GLY A 150 -15.90 -1.13 -10.76
N GLU A 151 -16.87 -0.25 -10.95
CA GLU A 151 -17.02 0.55 -12.17
C GLU A 151 -15.82 1.46 -12.34
N MET A 152 -15.22 1.44 -13.53
CA MET A 152 -14.08 2.30 -13.86
C MET A 152 -14.58 3.71 -14.16
N LEU A 153 -14.08 4.68 -13.40
CA LEU A 153 -14.38 6.09 -13.59
C LEU A 153 -13.50 6.70 -14.68
N TRP A 154 -12.20 6.44 -14.59
CA TRP A 154 -11.22 6.89 -15.56
C TRP A 154 -9.96 6.01 -15.56
N GLU A 155 -9.16 6.12 -16.61
CA GLU A 155 -7.84 5.53 -16.74
C GLU A 155 -6.87 6.53 -17.35
N LEU A 156 -5.63 6.53 -16.88
CA LEU A 156 -4.53 7.32 -17.41
C LEU A 156 -3.37 6.41 -17.81
N ASN A 157 -2.90 6.52 -19.05
CA ASN A 157 -1.69 5.83 -19.49
C ASN A 157 -0.46 6.73 -19.25
N MET A 158 0.30 6.43 -18.20
CA MET A 158 1.55 7.12 -17.88
C MET A 158 2.72 6.68 -18.76
N ARG A 159 2.56 5.60 -19.54
CA ARG A 159 3.56 4.98 -20.42
C ARG A 159 4.77 4.37 -19.71
N ILE A 160 4.93 4.61 -18.44
CA ILE A 160 6.06 4.18 -17.61
C ILE A 160 5.51 3.40 -16.40
N PRO A 161 6.04 2.20 -16.11
CA PRO A 161 5.59 1.40 -14.98
C PRO A 161 5.62 2.16 -13.65
N SER A 162 4.61 1.97 -12.82
CA SER A 162 4.63 2.38 -11.43
C SER A 162 4.79 1.17 -10.51
N ARG A 163 5.56 1.33 -9.45
CA ARG A 163 5.74 0.34 -8.38
C ARG A 163 5.35 0.87 -7.01
N SER A 164 4.82 2.09 -6.97
CA SER A 164 4.33 2.74 -5.76
C SER A 164 2.81 2.76 -5.74
N SER A 165 2.24 2.78 -4.55
CA SER A 165 0.81 3.07 -4.39
C SER A 165 0.56 4.55 -4.69
N PRO A 166 -0.59 4.88 -5.34
CA PRO A 166 -1.00 6.27 -5.46
C PRO A 166 -1.29 6.86 -4.08
N ILE A 167 -1.16 8.18 -3.97
CA ILE A 167 -1.53 8.94 -2.79
C ILE A 167 -2.53 10.00 -3.21
N VAL A 168 -3.67 10.07 -2.50
CA VAL A 168 -4.66 11.11 -2.71
C VAL A 168 -4.48 12.19 -1.65
N PHE A 169 -4.31 13.41 -2.08
CA PHE A 169 -4.25 14.56 -1.20
C PHE A 169 -5.02 15.73 -1.84
N GLN A 170 -6.02 16.23 -1.12
CA GLN A 170 -6.99 17.19 -1.62
C GLN A 170 -7.68 16.68 -2.89
N ASP A 171 -7.58 17.41 -3.99
CA ASP A 171 -8.21 17.08 -5.27
C ASP A 171 -7.26 16.41 -6.26
N LEU A 172 -6.06 15.99 -5.80
CA LEU A 172 -5.03 15.40 -6.65
C LEU A 172 -4.66 13.98 -6.22
N VAL A 173 -4.40 13.15 -7.21
CA VAL A 173 -3.80 11.84 -7.08
C VAL A 173 -2.33 11.93 -7.49
N PHE A 174 -1.44 11.61 -6.58
CA PHE A 174 0.00 11.57 -6.82
C PHE A 174 0.46 10.14 -7.03
N VAL A 175 1.26 9.90 -8.05
CA VAL A 175 1.88 8.60 -8.32
C VAL A 175 3.28 8.76 -8.87
N MET A 176 4.21 7.94 -8.39
CA MET A 176 5.59 7.94 -8.85
C MET A 176 5.84 6.77 -9.79
N THR A 177 6.49 7.04 -10.90
CA THR A 177 6.88 6.04 -11.89
C THR A 177 8.29 5.51 -11.65
N HIS A 178 8.63 4.42 -12.32
CA HIS A 178 9.92 3.73 -12.14
C HIS A 178 11.15 4.57 -12.56
N ASP A 179 10.98 5.55 -13.43
CA ASP A 179 12.01 6.49 -13.87
C ASP A 179 12.08 7.77 -13.02
N ASN A 180 11.47 7.75 -11.81
CA ASN A 180 11.44 8.85 -10.84
C ASN A 180 10.64 10.09 -11.30
N GLN A 181 9.67 9.95 -12.21
CA GLN A 181 8.72 11.01 -12.49
C GLN A 181 7.56 10.96 -11.49
N LEU A 182 7.11 12.14 -11.06
CA LEU A 182 5.93 12.31 -10.22
C LEU A 182 4.80 12.87 -11.09
N PHE A 183 3.71 12.10 -11.18
CA PHE A 183 2.45 12.55 -11.77
C PHE A 183 1.55 13.10 -10.68
N ALA A 184 0.90 14.21 -10.95
CA ALA A 184 -0.18 14.76 -10.14
C ALA A 184 -1.36 14.98 -11.09
N VAL A 185 -2.44 14.25 -10.86
CA VAL A 185 -3.63 14.28 -11.73
C VAL A 185 -4.86 14.59 -10.89
N ASP A 186 -5.83 15.26 -11.50
CA ASP A 186 -7.10 15.53 -10.86
C ASP A 186 -7.81 14.20 -10.50
N LYS A 187 -8.31 14.09 -9.28
CA LYS A 187 -8.88 12.84 -8.74
C LYS A 187 -10.18 12.43 -9.42
N ASP A 188 -10.94 13.39 -9.96
CA ASP A 188 -12.26 13.16 -10.53
C ASP A 188 -12.20 12.88 -12.03
N SER A 189 -11.30 13.55 -12.75
CA SER A 189 -11.16 13.44 -14.21
C SER A 189 -9.99 12.56 -14.69
N GLY A 190 -8.92 12.46 -13.89
CA GLY A 190 -7.69 11.77 -14.29
C GLY A 190 -6.79 12.57 -15.22
N GLU A 191 -7.04 13.91 -15.38
CA GLU A 191 -6.24 14.82 -16.21
C GLU A 191 -5.07 15.48 -15.45
#